data_9a95407553abed78f0ee57c9f6bf34bc
#
_entry.id   9a95407553abed78f0ee57c9f6bf34bc
#
_cell.length_a   1.000
_cell.length_b   1.000
_cell.length_c   1.000
_cell.angle_alpha   90.00
_cell.angle_beta   90.00
_cell.angle_gamma   90.00
#
_symmetry.space_group_name_H-M   'P 1'
#
loop_
_entity.id
_entity.type
_entity.pdbx_description
1 polymer ?
#
loop_
_entity_poly.entity_id
_entity_poly.type
_entity_poly.pdbx_seq_one_letter_code
_entity_poly.pdbx_strand_id
1 'polypeptide(L)'
;IEDAWFDCRGFVKKSITELFYNVSDDFIKYYYYEIILRCNLASASDIIRLLIIYQYGGTYVDVDTLPYTDNIYHGVNKHIEEEGIVESDSFLLFKTLCFLKKINSEELWSEAVIGCDENELGVDAVGFEKIKRLIEQDLSDFSLDMILPLGETYVYKNLLALGSLRRFKGVYFNNFISSHQKSKAIRIILRTMKKRYRFLEKNNCIFDYYVDDKTTCYLTRLLTWRTELITRDYCVTPVLTGPGLIVEVLLGLAYKVFNIDCSVEPHIIAEYMQNSDFGIALFQHNIDTPDGAYSTWRK
;
A
#
# COMPACT_ATOMS: atom_id res chain seq x y z
N ILE A 1 18.94 -14.08 3.95
CA ILE A 1 18.92 -14.34 2.50
C ILE A 1 20.35 -14.14 2.01
N GLU A 2 20.92 -15.16 1.37
CA GLU A 2 22.29 -15.13 0.90
C GLU A 2 22.45 -14.14 -0.27
N ASP A 3 23.55 -13.40 -0.30
CA ASP A 3 23.83 -12.40 -1.36
C ASP A 3 23.79 -13.06 -2.76
N ALA A 4 24.23 -14.31 -2.87
CA ALA A 4 24.17 -15.10 -4.10
C ALA A 4 22.75 -15.22 -4.70
N TRP A 5 21.73 -15.20 -3.89
CA TRP A 5 20.34 -15.26 -4.37
C TRP A 5 19.96 -14.00 -5.17
N PHE A 6 20.43 -12.85 -4.74
CA PHE A 6 20.19 -11.58 -5.43
C PHE A 6 21.01 -11.49 -6.72
N ASP A 7 22.28 -11.86 -6.66
CA ASP A 7 23.20 -11.75 -7.79
C ASP A 7 22.78 -12.59 -8.97
N CYS A 8 22.33 -13.83 -8.75
CA CYS A 8 21.89 -14.71 -9.83
C CYS A 8 20.60 -14.27 -10.53
N ARG A 9 19.85 -13.32 -9.93
CA ARG A 9 18.61 -12.74 -10.47
C ARG A 9 18.79 -11.32 -11.00
N GLY A 10 20.02 -10.82 -11.05
CA GLY A 10 20.35 -9.49 -11.55
C GLY A 10 19.95 -8.34 -10.62
N PHE A 11 19.65 -8.62 -9.34
CA PHE A 11 19.40 -7.58 -8.35
C PHE A 11 20.70 -6.99 -7.84
N VAL A 12 20.71 -5.68 -7.64
CA VAL A 12 21.82 -4.96 -7.03
C VAL A 12 21.45 -4.56 -5.61
N LYS A 13 22.14 -5.14 -4.64
CA LYS A 13 21.97 -4.79 -3.23
C LYS A 13 22.62 -3.44 -2.95
N LYS A 14 21.87 -2.52 -2.34
CA LYS A 14 22.33 -1.20 -1.95
C LYS A 14 22.15 -0.98 -0.46
N SER A 15 23.14 -0.32 0.16
CA SER A 15 23.03 0.08 1.56
C SER A 15 22.21 1.36 1.71
N ILE A 16 21.35 1.42 2.72
CA ILE A 16 20.62 2.64 3.09
C ILE A 16 21.59 3.78 3.43
N THR A 17 22.77 3.47 3.96
CA THR A 17 23.80 4.48 4.27
C THR A 17 24.26 5.23 3.04
N GLU A 18 24.31 4.59 1.88
CA GLU A 18 24.64 5.27 0.61
C GLU A 18 23.60 6.34 0.24
N LEU A 19 22.31 6.06 0.52
CA LEU A 19 21.24 7.02 0.32
C LEU A 19 21.42 8.24 1.22
N PHE A 20 21.82 8.04 2.47
CA PHE A 20 21.93 9.10 3.47
C PHE A 20 22.99 10.15 3.16
N TYR A 21 24.03 9.84 2.39
CA TYR A 21 24.99 10.84 1.95
C TYR A 21 24.40 11.99 1.13
N ASN A 22 23.23 11.74 0.50
CA ASN A 22 22.58 12.70 -0.40
C ASN A 22 21.24 13.23 0.16
N VAL A 23 20.95 12.96 1.41
CA VAL A 23 19.68 13.28 2.07
C VAL A 23 19.91 14.26 3.21
N SER A 24 18.94 15.12 3.51
CA SER A 24 19.08 16.05 4.64
C SER A 24 19.00 15.31 5.98
N ASP A 25 19.77 15.78 6.97
CA ASP A 25 19.83 15.23 8.32
C ASP A 25 18.44 15.07 8.99
N ASP A 26 17.47 15.92 8.65
CA ASP A 26 16.10 15.79 9.16
C ASP A 26 15.51 14.43 8.84
N PHE A 27 15.62 13.93 7.58
CA PHE A 27 15.05 12.65 7.21
C PHE A 27 15.78 11.46 7.79
N ILE A 28 17.11 11.59 7.95
CA ILE A 28 17.93 10.60 8.65
C ILE A 28 17.44 10.49 10.11
N LYS A 29 17.25 11.63 10.76
CA LYS A 29 16.71 11.70 12.12
C LYS A 29 15.32 11.06 12.21
N TYR A 30 14.39 11.37 11.29
CA TYR A 30 13.03 10.80 11.30
C TYR A 30 13.04 9.29 11.05
N TYR A 31 13.90 8.82 10.17
CA TYR A 31 14.11 7.38 9.96
C TYR A 31 14.52 6.67 11.26
N TYR A 32 15.49 7.24 11.99
CA TYR A 32 15.91 6.68 13.28
C TYR A 32 14.84 6.82 14.37
N TYR A 33 14.01 7.85 14.36
CA TYR A 33 12.86 7.93 15.26
C TYR A 33 11.92 6.74 15.07
N GLU A 34 11.61 6.42 13.82
CA GLU A 34 10.71 5.31 13.51
C GLU A 34 11.31 3.95 13.89
N ILE A 35 12.57 3.70 13.55
CA ILE A 35 13.20 2.40 13.83
C ILE A 35 13.52 2.22 15.31
N ILE A 36 14.17 3.20 15.92
CA ILE A 36 14.77 3.01 17.26
C ILE A 36 13.78 3.36 18.36
N LEU A 37 13.03 4.46 18.19
CA LEU A 37 12.21 5.00 19.27
C LEU A 37 10.77 4.53 19.20
N ARG A 38 10.22 4.35 17.98
CA ARG A 38 8.84 3.91 17.80
C ARG A 38 8.71 2.45 17.36
N CYS A 39 9.81 1.79 17.02
CA CYS A 39 9.85 0.42 16.49
C CYS A 39 8.90 0.22 15.29
N ASN A 40 8.68 1.26 14.50
CA ASN A 40 7.74 1.29 13.39
C ASN A 40 8.47 1.15 12.05
N LEU A 41 8.70 -0.10 11.64
CA LEU A 41 9.38 -0.41 10.39
C LEU A 41 8.60 0.04 9.16
N ALA A 42 7.28 0.07 9.22
CA ALA A 42 6.44 0.53 8.11
C ALA A 42 6.67 2.02 7.81
N SER A 43 6.61 2.89 8.84
CA SER A 43 6.94 4.31 8.67
C SER A 43 8.38 4.53 8.21
N ALA A 44 9.33 3.77 8.73
CA ALA A 44 10.72 3.85 8.31
C ALA A 44 10.88 3.48 6.83
N SER A 45 10.22 2.41 6.37
CA SER A 45 10.19 1.99 4.97
C SER A 45 9.56 3.06 4.08
N ASP A 46 8.45 3.67 4.51
CA ASP A 46 7.78 4.76 3.78
C ASP A 46 8.69 5.96 3.55
N ILE A 47 9.47 6.35 4.56
CA ILE A 47 10.47 7.42 4.43
C ILE A 47 11.50 7.05 3.37
N ILE A 48 12.04 5.84 3.46
CA ILE A 48 13.12 5.38 2.56
C ILE A 48 12.63 5.25 1.12
N ARG A 49 11.45 4.65 0.87
CA ARG A 49 10.91 4.51 -0.50
C ARG A 49 10.74 5.84 -1.20
N LEU A 50 10.23 6.85 -0.50
CA LEU A 50 10.06 8.21 -1.05
C LEU A 50 11.41 8.89 -1.32
N LEU A 51 12.39 8.69 -0.45
CA LEU A 51 13.75 9.23 -0.65
C LEU A 51 14.46 8.57 -1.82
N ILE A 52 14.34 7.25 -1.97
CA ILE A 52 14.91 6.50 -3.10
C ILE A 52 14.31 7.01 -4.41
N ILE A 53 12.99 7.07 -4.53
CA ILE A 53 12.32 7.55 -5.73
C ILE A 53 12.68 9.01 -6.00
N TYR A 54 12.77 9.85 -4.97
CA TYR A 54 13.21 11.24 -5.16
C TYR A 54 14.65 11.33 -5.67
N GLN A 55 15.56 10.52 -5.12
CA GLN A 55 16.98 10.59 -5.44
C GLN A 55 17.33 9.96 -6.79
N TYR A 56 16.73 8.82 -7.10
CA TYR A 56 17.09 8.01 -8.27
C TYR A 56 16.02 7.99 -9.36
N GLY A 57 14.78 8.26 -9.03
CA GLY A 57 13.63 8.00 -9.90
C GLY A 57 13.34 6.51 -10.04
N GLY A 58 12.49 6.17 -11.00
CA GLY A 58 12.12 4.78 -11.28
C GLY A 58 10.84 4.34 -10.56
N THR A 59 10.72 3.05 -10.37
CA THR A 59 9.56 2.41 -9.77
C THR A 59 9.95 1.65 -8.51
N TYR A 60 9.24 1.93 -7.43
CA TYR A 60 9.28 1.17 -6.19
C TYR A 60 8.10 0.20 -6.15
N VAL A 61 8.36 -1.02 -5.73
CA VAL A 61 7.34 -2.04 -5.51
C VAL A 61 7.63 -2.73 -4.19
N ASP A 62 6.62 -2.87 -3.32
CA ASP A 62 6.74 -3.66 -2.10
C ASP A 62 6.89 -5.15 -2.46
N VAL A 63 7.65 -5.88 -1.66
CA VAL A 63 7.96 -7.30 -1.92
C VAL A 63 6.74 -8.23 -1.81
N ASP A 64 5.68 -7.78 -1.17
CA ASP A 64 4.40 -8.45 -1.01
C ASP A 64 3.35 -7.99 -2.02
N THR A 65 3.72 -7.10 -2.93
CA THR A 65 2.85 -6.69 -4.04
C THR A 65 2.77 -7.81 -5.08
N LEU A 66 1.56 -8.22 -5.38
CA LEU A 66 1.27 -9.31 -6.31
C LEU A 66 0.69 -8.77 -7.61
N PRO A 67 0.83 -9.50 -8.70
CA PRO A 67 0.04 -9.24 -9.89
C PRO A 67 -1.44 -9.48 -9.60
N TYR A 68 -2.31 -8.84 -10.38
CA TYR A 68 -3.75 -8.99 -10.26
C TYR A 68 -4.18 -10.43 -10.61
N THR A 69 -4.82 -11.11 -9.67
CA THR A 69 -5.08 -12.55 -9.71
C THR A 69 -6.54 -12.92 -9.97
N ASP A 70 -7.45 -11.95 -10.14
CA ASP A 70 -8.89 -12.23 -10.31
C ASP A 70 -9.20 -13.15 -11.52
N ASN A 71 -8.39 -13.06 -12.58
CA ASN A 71 -8.56 -13.94 -13.72
C ASN A 71 -8.20 -15.40 -13.43
N ILE A 72 -7.35 -15.63 -12.44
CA ILE A 72 -6.95 -16.98 -12.00
C ILE A 72 -8.10 -17.63 -11.24
N TYR A 73 -8.79 -16.85 -10.41
CA TYR A 73 -9.86 -17.30 -9.53
C TYR A 73 -11.26 -17.06 -10.09
N HIS A 74 -11.43 -17.29 -11.39
CA HIS A 74 -12.70 -17.01 -12.07
C HIS A 74 -13.89 -17.78 -11.48
N GLY A 75 -13.71 -19.08 -11.21
CA GLY A 75 -14.76 -19.94 -10.66
C GLY A 75 -15.12 -19.55 -9.22
N VAL A 76 -14.09 -19.31 -8.39
CA VAL A 76 -14.26 -18.87 -6.99
C VAL A 76 -14.96 -17.51 -6.95
N ASN A 77 -14.48 -16.53 -7.69
CA ASN A 77 -15.00 -15.17 -7.67
C ASN A 77 -16.45 -15.12 -8.15
N LYS A 78 -16.80 -15.88 -9.19
CA LYS A 78 -18.16 -16.02 -9.67
C LYS A 78 -19.08 -16.61 -8.61
N HIS A 79 -18.64 -17.69 -7.92
CA HIS A 79 -19.43 -18.30 -6.87
C HIS A 79 -19.65 -17.37 -5.68
N ILE A 80 -18.60 -16.65 -5.25
CA ILE A 80 -18.68 -15.67 -4.17
C ILE A 80 -19.68 -14.55 -4.52
N GLU A 81 -19.63 -14.04 -5.75
CA GLU A 81 -20.56 -13.02 -6.22
C GLU A 81 -22.01 -13.53 -6.27
N GLU A 82 -22.25 -14.75 -6.79
CA GLU A 82 -23.57 -15.37 -6.87
C GLU A 82 -24.20 -15.60 -5.49
N GLU A 83 -23.41 -15.98 -4.50
CA GLU A 83 -23.87 -16.24 -3.13
C GLU A 83 -23.87 -14.96 -2.26
N GLY A 84 -23.42 -13.83 -2.77
CA GLY A 84 -23.32 -12.57 -2.02
C GLY A 84 -22.35 -12.61 -0.85
N ILE A 85 -21.32 -13.47 -0.93
CA ILE A 85 -20.30 -13.61 0.11
C ILE A 85 -19.34 -12.42 0.04
N VAL A 86 -19.05 -11.82 1.19
CA VAL A 86 -18.06 -10.75 1.30
C VAL A 86 -16.68 -11.35 1.58
N GLU A 87 -15.74 -11.10 0.70
CA GLU A 87 -14.37 -11.55 0.90
C GLU A 87 -13.72 -10.82 2.09
N SER A 88 -13.27 -11.58 3.07
CA SER A 88 -12.45 -11.06 4.17
C SER A 88 -10.99 -10.92 3.73
N ASP A 89 -10.22 -10.11 4.48
CA ASP A 89 -8.77 -9.98 4.27
C ASP A 89 -8.05 -11.34 4.44
N SER A 90 -8.49 -12.14 5.38
CA SER A 90 -7.95 -13.49 5.62
C SER A 90 -8.19 -14.41 4.43
N PHE A 91 -9.36 -14.31 3.79
CA PHE A 91 -9.65 -15.11 2.61
C PHE A 91 -8.84 -14.66 1.38
N LEU A 92 -8.65 -13.37 1.21
CA LEU A 92 -7.78 -12.85 0.16
C LEU A 92 -6.34 -13.34 0.34
N LEU A 93 -5.84 -13.32 1.58
CA LEU A 93 -4.54 -13.88 1.90
C LEU A 93 -4.49 -15.39 1.64
N PHE A 94 -5.52 -16.14 2.00
CA PHE A 94 -5.62 -17.56 1.72
C PHE A 94 -5.54 -17.86 0.23
N LYS A 95 -6.31 -17.17 -0.63
CA LYS A 95 -6.21 -17.30 -2.09
C LYS A 95 -4.78 -17.02 -2.57
N THR A 96 -4.18 -15.94 -2.10
CA THR A 96 -2.81 -15.55 -2.45
C THR A 96 -1.80 -16.64 -2.13
N LEU A 97 -1.89 -17.22 -0.96
CA LEU A 97 -0.95 -18.24 -0.50
C LEU A 97 -1.17 -19.58 -1.25
N CYS A 98 -2.41 -19.91 -1.57
CA CYS A 98 -2.70 -21.03 -2.48
C CYS A 98 -2.04 -20.83 -3.85
N PHE A 99 -2.11 -19.62 -4.39
CA PHE A 99 -1.43 -19.27 -5.65
C PHE A 99 0.09 -19.35 -5.54
N LEU A 100 0.68 -18.75 -4.50
CA LEU A 100 2.12 -18.80 -4.28
C LEU A 100 2.62 -20.24 -4.11
N LYS A 101 1.86 -21.09 -3.41
CA LYS A 101 2.17 -22.51 -3.29
C LYS A 101 2.12 -23.23 -4.65
N LYS A 102 1.18 -22.84 -5.51
CA LYS A 102 1.06 -23.45 -6.87
C LYS A 102 2.23 -23.09 -7.78
N ILE A 103 2.68 -21.82 -7.75
CA ILE A 103 3.78 -21.36 -8.61
C ILE A 103 5.17 -21.71 -8.07
N ASN A 104 5.27 -21.95 -6.77
CA ASN A 104 6.53 -22.23 -6.08
C ASN A 104 6.57 -23.73 -5.74
N SER A 105 7.23 -24.50 -6.58
CA SER A 105 7.35 -25.96 -6.42
C SER A 105 8.31 -26.39 -5.30
N GLU A 106 8.95 -25.44 -4.60
CA GLU A 106 9.86 -25.74 -3.50
C GLU A 106 9.07 -25.96 -2.19
N GLU A 107 9.41 -27.03 -1.49
CA GLU A 107 8.81 -27.50 -0.21
C GLU A 107 8.93 -26.52 0.96
N LEU A 108 9.45 -25.31 0.75
CA LEU A 108 9.65 -24.28 1.76
C LEU A 108 8.35 -23.76 2.44
N TRP A 109 7.20 -24.15 1.94
CA TRP A 109 5.89 -23.73 2.44
C TRP A 109 5.16 -24.87 3.17
N SER A 110 5.91 -25.80 3.79
CA SER A 110 5.31 -26.78 4.67
C SER A 110 4.66 -26.07 5.85
N GLU A 111 3.34 -26.14 5.90
CA GLU A 111 2.54 -25.98 7.12
C GLU A 111 2.39 -24.58 7.76
N ALA A 112 2.62 -23.48 7.09
CA ALA A 112 1.91 -22.29 7.50
C ALA A 112 0.42 -22.54 7.25
N VAL A 113 -0.23 -23.15 8.24
CA VAL A 113 -1.68 -23.29 8.29
C VAL A 113 -2.25 -21.88 8.33
N ILE A 114 -2.60 -21.40 7.16
CA ILE A 114 -3.31 -20.14 7.07
C ILE A 114 -4.72 -20.50 7.51
N GLY A 115 -5.04 -20.06 8.71
CA GLY A 115 -6.33 -20.29 9.29
C GLY A 115 -7.37 -19.36 8.70
N CYS A 116 -7.73 -19.62 7.45
CA CYS A 116 -9.03 -19.16 6.97
C CYS A 116 -10.02 -20.28 7.28
N ASP A 117 -11.04 -19.97 8.07
CA ASP A 117 -12.11 -20.89 8.40
C ASP A 117 -13.46 -20.40 7.82
N GLU A 118 -14.48 -21.25 7.96
CA GLU A 118 -15.83 -20.93 7.50
C GLU A 118 -16.42 -19.67 8.14
N ASN A 119 -16.03 -19.34 9.37
CA ASN A 119 -16.56 -18.18 10.09
C ASN A 119 -16.12 -16.86 9.47
N GLU A 120 -14.92 -16.82 8.89
CA GLU A 120 -14.38 -15.62 8.26
C GLU A 120 -15.10 -15.23 6.96
N LEU A 121 -15.70 -16.20 6.29
CA LEU A 121 -16.51 -15.99 5.10
C LEU A 121 -18.01 -15.93 5.40
N GLY A 122 -18.44 -16.23 6.64
CA GLY A 122 -19.83 -16.31 7.00
C GLY A 122 -20.60 -17.43 6.27
N VAL A 123 -19.90 -18.51 5.91
CA VAL A 123 -20.46 -19.70 5.26
C VAL A 123 -20.40 -20.88 6.21
N ASP A 124 -21.20 -21.91 5.94
CA ASP A 124 -21.09 -23.17 6.67
C ASP A 124 -19.90 -24.02 6.17
N ALA A 125 -19.59 -25.09 6.89
CA ALA A 125 -18.48 -25.98 6.56
C ALA A 125 -18.59 -26.59 5.14
N VAL A 126 -19.83 -26.83 4.68
CA VAL A 126 -20.07 -27.38 3.32
C VAL A 126 -19.78 -26.32 2.25
N GLY A 127 -20.23 -25.09 2.46
CA GLY A 127 -19.93 -23.95 1.59
C GLY A 127 -18.42 -23.67 1.54
N PHE A 128 -17.73 -23.74 2.68
CA PHE A 128 -16.29 -23.53 2.72
C PHE A 128 -15.51 -24.62 1.95
N GLU A 129 -15.87 -25.89 2.12
CA GLU A 129 -15.28 -26.99 1.34
C GLU A 129 -15.57 -26.87 -0.16
N LYS A 130 -16.74 -26.34 -0.56
CA LYS A 130 -17.02 -26.03 -1.96
C LYS A 130 -16.08 -24.94 -2.49
N ILE A 131 -15.87 -23.88 -1.73
CA ILE A 131 -14.94 -22.78 -2.10
C ILE A 131 -13.51 -23.32 -2.25
N LYS A 132 -13.03 -24.15 -1.34
CA LYS A 132 -11.70 -24.77 -1.46
C LYS A 132 -11.55 -25.58 -2.73
N ARG A 133 -12.55 -26.41 -3.08
CA ARG A 133 -12.53 -27.18 -4.32
C ARG A 133 -12.51 -26.28 -5.56
N LEU A 134 -13.24 -25.18 -5.54
CA LEU A 134 -13.19 -24.21 -6.64
C LEU A 134 -11.80 -23.56 -6.75
N ILE A 135 -11.16 -23.21 -5.62
CA ILE A 135 -9.79 -22.71 -5.61
C ILE A 135 -8.83 -23.74 -6.23
N GLU A 136 -8.93 -25.01 -5.83
CA GLU A 136 -8.10 -26.08 -6.37
C GLU A 136 -8.34 -26.26 -7.88
N GLN A 137 -9.58 -26.17 -8.32
CA GLN A 137 -9.94 -26.27 -9.73
C GLN A 137 -9.37 -25.09 -10.53
N ASP A 138 -9.61 -23.86 -10.09
CA ASP A 138 -9.09 -22.64 -10.74
C ASP A 138 -7.56 -22.68 -10.84
N LEU A 139 -6.89 -23.17 -9.78
CA LEU A 139 -5.43 -23.32 -9.76
C LEU A 139 -4.94 -24.50 -10.61
N SER A 140 -5.77 -25.52 -10.85
CA SER A 140 -5.40 -26.61 -11.77
C SER A 140 -5.39 -26.15 -13.22
N ASP A 141 -6.28 -25.23 -13.55
CA ASP A 141 -6.44 -24.66 -14.87
C ASP A 141 -5.52 -23.44 -15.12
N PHE A 142 -4.73 -23.07 -14.11
CA PHE A 142 -3.84 -21.92 -14.16
C PHE A 142 -2.79 -22.02 -15.27
N SER A 143 -2.67 -20.93 -16.03
CA SER A 143 -1.60 -20.68 -16.99
C SER A 143 -1.03 -19.26 -16.83
N LEU A 144 0.22 -19.04 -17.21
CA LEU A 144 0.92 -17.76 -17.01
C LEU A 144 0.26 -16.56 -17.72
N ASP A 145 -0.46 -16.80 -18.80
CA ASP A 145 -1.20 -15.77 -19.53
C ASP A 145 -2.45 -15.26 -18.78
N MET A 146 -2.90 -15.96 -17.74
CA MET A 146 -3.94 -15.48 -16.83
C MET A 146 -3.44 -14.36 -15.92
N ILE A 147 -2.13 -14.26 -15.70
CA ILE A 147 -1.55 -13.14 -14.95
C ILE A 147 -1.56 -11.90 -15.83
N LEU A 148 -2.33 -10.91 -15.44
CA LEU A 148 -2.31 -9.64 -16.16
C LEU A 148 -0.96 -8.95 -15.95
N PRO A 149 -0.28 -8.57 -17.05
CA PRO A 149 0.97 -7.83 -16.93
C PRO A 149 0.69 -6.50 -16.21
N LEU A 150 1.69 -6.03 -15.47
CA LEU A 150 1.65 -4.68 -14.86
C LEU A 150 1.31 -3.59 -15.89
N GLY A 151 1.53 -3.88 -17.17
CA GLY A 151 1.45 -2.91 -18.23
C GLY A 151 2.72 -2.05 -18.28
N GLU A 152 2.72 -1.08 -19.16
CA GLU A 152 3.84 -0.14 -19.23
C GLU A 152 3.85 0.75 -18.00
N THR A 153 4.97 0.77 -17.28
CA THR A 153 5.19 1.68 -16.16
C THR A 153 5.77 2.98 -16.70
N TYR A 154 4.95 4.01 -16.73
CA TYR A 154 5.39 5.31 -17.20
C TYR A 154 5.97 6.14 -16.07
N VAL A 155 7.17 6.68 -16.29
CA VAL A 155 7.81 7.65 -15.39
C VAL A 155 7.67 9.04 -16.00
N TYR A 156 6.52 9.67 -15.75
CA TYR A 156 6.28 11.01 -16.26
C TYR A 156 6.97 12.11 -15.44
N LYS A 157 7.41 13.14 -16.13
CA LYS A 157 8.03 14.30 -15.48
C LYS A 157 7.03 15.00 -14.54
N ASN A 158 7.39 15.05 -13.25
CA ASN A 158 6.61 15.68 -12.18
C ASN A 158 5.26 15.03 -11.84
N LEU A 159 4.87 13.95 -12.49
CA LEU A 159 3.74 13.14 -12.08
C LEU A 159 4.17 12.01 -11.17
N LEU A 160 3.19 11.48 -10.47
CA LEU A 160 3.33 10.34 -9.59
C LEU A 160 2.41 9.22 -10.08
N ALA A 161 2.94 8.02 -10.23
CA ALA A 161 2.12 6.83 -10.42
C ALA A 161 2.04 6.07 -9.08
N LEU A 162 0.85 5.61 -8.74
CA LEU A 162 0.54 4.95 -7.47
C LEU A 162 -0.19 3.64 -7.68
N GLY A 163 -0.08 2.74 -6.72
CA GLY A 163 -0.93 1.57 -6.63
C GLY A 163 -2.37 1.94 -6.28
N SER A 164 -3.32 1.26 -6.93
CA SER A 164 -4.74 1.39 -6.64
C SER A 164 -5.40 0.03 -6.82
N LEU A 165 -6.17 -0.39 -5.84
CA LEU A 165 -6.96 -1.61 -5.94
C LEU A 165 -8.29 -1.30 -6.61
N ARG A 166 -8.69 -2.12 -7.59
CA ARG A 166 -9.97 -1.94 -8.30
C ARG A 166 -11.19 -1.96 -7.38
N ARG A 167 -11.09 -2.71 -6.28
CA ARG A 167 -12.17 -2.88 -5.29
C ARG A 167 -12.42 -1.65 -4.42
N PHE A 168 -11.42 -0.78 -4.26
CA PHE A 168 -11.48 0.36 -3.35
C PHE A 168 -11.39 1.68 -4.11
N LYS A 169 -12.56 2.26 -4.42
CA LYS A 169 -12.63 3.56 -5.06
C LYS A 169 -12.09 4.66 -4.13
N GLY A 170 -11.20 5.48 -4.67
CA GLY A 170 -10.59 6.59 -3.94
C GLY A 170 -9.63 6.18 -2.83
N VAL A 171 -9.22 4.91 -2.75
CA VAL A 171 -8.18 4.41 -1.85
C VAL A 171 -6.93 4.12 -2.66
N TYR A 172 -5.80 4.62 -2.19
CA TYR A 172 -4.50 4.50 -2.84
C TYR A 172 -3.52 3.82 -1.92
N PHE A 173 -2.59 3.11 -2.53
CA PHE A 173 -1.56 2.38 -1.81
C PHE A 173 -0.18 2.88 -2.23
N ASN A 174 0.74 2.85 -1.32
CA ASN A 174 2.14 3.20 -1.56
C ASN A 174 3.04 1.96 -1.72
N ASN A 175 2.45 0.80 -1.91
CA ASN A 175 3.12 -0.43 -2.29
C ASN A 175 3.71 -0.39 -3.72
N PHE A 176 3.18 0.49 -4.55
CA PHE A 176 3.69 0.82 -5.87
C PHE A 176 3.79 2.34 -6.03
N ILE A 177 4.98 2.84 -6.28
CA ILE A 177 5.23 4.26 -6.52
C ILE A 177 6.20 4.39 -7.69
N SER A 178 5.82 5.16 -8.72
CA SER A 178 6.72 5.47 -9.82
C SER A 178 6.78 6.97 -10.06
N SER A 179 7.99 7.51 -10.25
CA SER A 179 8.22 8.90 -10.57
C SER A 179 9.63 9.12 -11.12
N HIS A 180 9.86 10.26 -11.79
CA HIS A 180 11.21 10.60 -12.23
C HIS A 180 12.05 11.16 -11.09
N GLN A 181 13.37 11.12 -11.28
CA GLN A 181 14.33 11.70 -10.34
C GLN A 181 14.03 13.18 -10.07
N LYS A 182 14.10 13.58 -8.78
CA LYS A 182 13.83 14.94 -8.30
C LYS A 182 12.44 15.49 -8.65
N SER A 183 11.46 14.61 -8.79
CA SER A 183 10.06 14.94 -9.06
C SER A 183 9.52 16.02 -8.12
N LYS A 184 8.76 16.97 -8.68
CA LYS A 184 8.09 18.01 -7.88
C LYS A 184 7.03 17.41 -6.94
N ALA A 185 6.30 16.38 -7.40
CA ALA A 185 5.28 15.70 -6.58
C ALA A 185 5.92 15.08 -5.33
N ILE A 186 6.95 14.25 -5.51
CA ILE A 186 7.68 13.64 -4.39
C ILE A 186 8.29 14.70 -3.47
N ARG A 187 8.83 15.79 -4.03
CA ARG A 187 9.38 16.88 -3.23
C ARG A 187 8.32 17.56 -2.34
N ILE A 188 7.09 17.71 -2.82
CA ILE A 188 6.00 18.29 -2.04
C ILE A 188 5.61 17.31 -0.92
N ILE A 189 5.50 16.01 -1.22
CA ILE A 189 5.22 14.97 -0.23
C ILE A 189 6.29 14.97 0.88
N LEU A 190 7.56 14.93 0.53
CA LEU A 190 8.66 14.98 1.49
C LEU A 190 8.64 16.26 2.34
N ARG A 191 8.35 17.43 1.75
CA ARG A 191 8.20 18.68 2.51
C ARG A 191 7.03 18.64 3.48
N THR A 192 5.92 18.03 3.09
CA THR A 192 4.75 17.87 3.97
C THR A 192 5.07 16.92 5.11
N MET A 193 5.71 15.79 4.83
CA MET A 193 6.22 14.86 5.84
C MET A 193 7.11 15.59 6.86
N LYS A 194 8.10 16.34 6.38
CA LYS A 194 8.98 17.13 7.25
C LYS A 194 8.22 18.13 8.12
N LYS A 195 7.18 18.80 7.59
CA LYS A 195 6.33 19.70 8.39
C LYS A 195 5.58 18.95 9.49
N ARG A 196 5.08 17.74 9.20
CA ARG A 196 4.36 16.91 10.19
C ARG A 196 5.28 16.44 11.31
N TYR A 197 6.48 15.95 10.99
CA TYR A 197 7.46 15.60 12.03
C TYR A 197 7.85 16.80 12.89
N ARG A 198 8.13 17.94 12.30
CA ARG A 198 8.43 19.17 13.04
C ARG A 198 7.27 19.61 13.94
N PHE A 199 6.04 19.41 13.50
CA PHE A 199 4.87 19.66 14.33
C PHE A 199 4.83 18.71 15.55
N LEU A 200 5.06 17.42 15.34
CA LEU A 200 5.14 16.44 16.42
C LEU A 200 6.25 16.77 17.42
N GLU A 201 7.45 17.08 16.92
CA GLU A 201 8.57 17.51 17.78
C GLU A 201 8.23 18.73 18.62
N LYS A 202 7.66 19.76 17.99
CA LYS A 202 7.30 21.01 18.68
C LYS A 202 6.26 20.82 19.77
N ASN A 203 5.38 19.85 19.63
CA ASN A 203 4.31 19.56 20.58
C ASN A 203 4.66 18.37 21.51
N ASN A 204 5.89 17.86 21.46
CA ASN A 204 6.37 16.71 22.23
C ASN A 204 5.53 15.43 22.02
N CYS A 205 4.92 15.28 20.84
CA CYS A 205 4.04 14.15 20.49
C CYS A 205 4.75 13.06 19.67
N ILE A 206 6.07 13.12 19.53
CA ILE A 206 6.82 12.19 18.65
C ILE A 206 6.74 10.74 19.15
N PHE A 207 6.51 10.55 20.43
CA PHE A 207 6.45 9.22 21.09
C PHE A 207 5.03 8.82 21.48
N ASP A 208 4.05 9.72 21.30
CA ASP A 208 2.68 9.44 21.69
C ASP A 208 2.00 8.62 20.60
N TYR A 209 1.42 7.49 21.00
CA TYR A 209 0.54 6.68 20.15
C TYR A 209 -0.87 7.26 20.08
N TYR A 210 -1.20 8.13 21.01
CA TYR A 210 -2.54 8.65 21.24
C TYR A 210 -2.56 10.15 21.07
N VAL A 211 -3.47 10.62 20.20
CA VAL A 211 -3.81 12.05 20.09
C VAL A 211 -5.13 12.24 20.82
N ASP A 212 -5.12 13.04 21.86
CA ASP A 212 -6.32 13.35 22.64
C ASP A 212 -7.41 13.91 21.73
N ASP A 213 -8.62 13.34 21.78
CA ASP A 213 -9.81 13.77 21.04
C ASP A 213 -10.18 15.25 21.27
N LYS A 214 -9.70 15.83 22.35
CA LYS A 214 -9.95 17.24 22.69
C LYS A 214 -9.06 18.22 21.94
N THR A 215 -8.04 17.72 21.25
CA THR A 215 -7.18 18.60 20.46
C THR A 215 -7.79 18.82 19.08
N THR A 216 -8.21 20.03 18.79
CA THR A 216 -8.57 20.51 17.45
C THR A 216 -7.33 20.60 16.54
N CYS A 217 -6.33 19.78 16.81
CA CYS A 217 -5.08 19.85 16.09
C CYS A 217 -5.22 19.25 14.68
N TYR A 218 -4.39 19.73 13.81
CA TYR A 218 -4.33 19.29 12.43
C TYR A 218 -4.14 17.77 12.29
N LEU A 219 -3.38 17.15 13.19
CA LEU A 219 -3.18 15.70 13.21
C LEU A 219 -4.45 14.92 13.52
N THR A 220 -5.27 15.38 14.46
CA THR A 220 -6.54 14.71 14.77
C THR A 220 -7.44 14.67 13.53
N ARG A 221 -7.52 15.78 12.79
CA ARG A 221 -8.28 15.82 11.53
C ARG A 221 -7.72 14.87 10.45
N LEU A 222 -6.40 14.73 10.41
CA LEU A 222 -5.76 13.78 9.49
C LEU A 222 -6.01 12.32 9.87
N LEU A 223 -6.01 12.04 11.17
CA LEU A 223 -6.24 10.70 11.71
C LEU A 223 -7.70 10.26 11.53
N THR A 224 -8.65 11.14 11.67
CA THR A 224 -10.07 10.84 11.48
C THR A 224 -10.45 10.67 10.01
N TRP A 225 -9.72 11.33 9.12
CA TRP A 225 -10.04 11.29 7.71
C TRP A 225 -9.47 10.03 7.03
N ARG A 226 -10.36 9.14 6.56
CA ARG A 226 -10.08 7.87 5.85
C ARG A 226 -9.30 6.79 6.59
N THR A 227 -8.73 7.07 7.75
CA THR A 227 -8.13 6.01 8.56
C THR A 227 -9.18 5.07 9.13
N GLU A 228 -10.41 5.55 9.31
CA GLU A 228 -11.59 4.77 9.71
C GLU A 228 -11.86 3.59 8.77
N LEU A 229 -11.57 3.75 7.48
CA LEU A 229 -11.74 2.69 6.48
C LEU A 229 -10.59 1.68 6.47
N ILE A 230 -9.41 2.07 6.97
CA ILE A 230 -8.19 1.28 6.90
C ILE A 230 -7.87 0.63 8.24
N THR A 231 -8.14 1.33 9.36
CA THR A 231 -7.83 0.86 10.70
C THR A 231 -8.96 1.16 11.67
N ARG A 232 -9.22 0.21 12.60
CA ARG A 232 -10.15 0.46 13.72
C ARG A 232 -9.54 1.32 14.81
N ASP A 233 -8.21 1.39 14.86
CA ASP A 233 -7.46 2.14 15.85
C ASP A 233 -6.76 3.34 15.22
N TYR A 234 -6.63 4.42 16.00
CA TYR A 234 -5.92 5.62 15.56
C TYR A 234 -4.44 5.30 15.31
N CYS A 235 -4.04 5.35 14.05
CA CYS A 235 -2.69 5.07 13.62
C CYS A 235 -2.09 6.26 12.87
N VAL A 236 -0.96 6.77 13.36
CA VAL A 236 -0.27 7.93 12.77
C VAL A 236 0.43 7.56 11.46
N THR A 237 0.83 6.32 11.29
CA THR A 237 1.63 5.85 10.13
C THR A 237 1.03 6.24 8.78
N PRO A 238 -0.25 5.94 8.47
CA PRO A 238 -0.80 6.26 7.15
C PRO A 238 -0.71 7.74 6.79
N VAL A 239 -0.92 8.62 7.75
CA VAL A 239 -0.98 10.08 7.51
C VAL A 239 0.36 10.77 7.71
N LEU A 240 1.28 10.18 8.46
CA LEU A 240 2.59 10.77 8.70
C LEU A 240 3.56 10.48 7.56
N THR A 241 3.61 9.24 7.09
CA THR A 241 4.58 8.74 6.10
C THR A 241 3.95 7.95 4.97
N GLY A 242 2.82 7.31 5.21
CA GLY A 242 2.19 6.32 4.35
C GLY A 242 1.23 6.90 3.30
N PRO A 243 0.29 6.08 2.83
CA PRO A 243 -0.59 6.43 1.72
C PRO A 243 -1.48 7.64 2.00
N GLY A 244 -1.90 7.85 3.25
CA GLY A 244 -2.70 9.03 3.64
C GLY A 244 -1.98 10.35 3.42
N LEU A 245 -0.67 10.41 3.72
CA LEU A 245 0.16 11.58 3.40
C LEU A 245 0.15 11.88 1.90
N ILE A 246 0.31 10.85 1.08
CA ILE A 246 0.38 10.99 -0.39
C ILE A 246 -0.97 11.49 -0.92
N VAL A 247 -2.06 10.86 -0.50
CA VAL A 247 -3.44 11.23 -0.91
C VAL A 247 -3.75 12.68 -0.56
N GLU A 248 -3.44 13.11 0.65
CA GLU A 248 -3.68 14.51 1.05
C GLU A 248 -2.90 15.52 0.22
N VAL A 249 -1.63 15.23 -0.06
CA VAL A 249 -0.83 16.10 -0.92
C VAL A 249 -1.44 16.18 -2.32
N LEU A 250 -1.84 15.05 -2.89
CA LEU A 250 -2.47 15.01 -4.21
C LEU A 250 -3.83 15.72 -4.22
N LEU A 251 -4.65 15.54 -3.20
CA LEU A 251 -5.91 16.27 -3.04
C LEU A 251 -5.68 17.77 -2.94
N GLY A 252 -4.74 18.20 -2.09
CA GLY A 252 -4.39 19.62 -1.98
C GLY A 252 -3.92 20.23 -3.30
N LEU A 253 -3.20 19.45 -4.10
CA LEU A 253 -2.82 19.86 -5.46
C LEU A 253 -4.04 19.93 -6.39
N ALA A 254 -4.95 18.93 -6.34
CA ALA A 254 -6.15 18.90 -7.16
C ALA A 254 -7.05 20.11 -6.89
N TYR A 255 -7.38 20.39 -5.64
CA TYR A 255 -8.17 21.57 -5.26
C TYR A 255 -7.54 22.86 -5.78
N LYS A 256 -6.23 22.98 -5.65
CA LYS A 256 -5.52 24.19 -6.04
C LYS A 256 -5.38 24.34 -7.56
N VAL A 257 -5.04 23.26 -8.27
CA VAL A 257 -4.76 23.30 -9.71
C VAL A 257 -6.05 23.48 -10.50
N PHE A 258 -7.13 22.83 -10.09
CA PHE A 258 -8.41 22.89 -10.77
C PHE A 258 -9.38 23.93 -10.17
N ASN A 259 -8.93 24.69 -9.18
CA ASN A 259 -9.76 25.68 -8.48
C ASN A 259 -11.10 25.10 -8.00
N ILE A 260 -11.04 23.90 -7.41
CA ILE A 260 -12.23 23.20 -6.91
C ILE A 260 -12.73 23.91 -5.66
N ASP A 261 -14.04 24.14 -5.59
CA ASP A 261 -14.67 24.74 -4.41
C ASP A 261 -14.48 23.84 -3.18
N CYS A 262 -14.15 24.45 -2.04
CA CYS A 262 -13.89 23.72 -0.80
C CYS A 262 -15.16 23.06 -0.20
N SER A 263 -16.35 23.34 -0.73
CA SER A 263 -17.58 22.63 -0.38
C SER A 263 -17.67 21.23 -0.99
N VAL A 264 -16.86 20.95 -2.01
CA VAL A 264 -16.80 19.59 -2.59
C VAL A 264 -16.03 18.68 -1.62
N GLU A 265 -16.64 17.59 -1.24
CA GLU A 265 -16.08 16.64 -0.29
C GLU A 265 -14.80 15.97 -0.83
N PRO A 266 -13.73 15.84 -0.01
CA PRO A 266 -12.45 15.26 -0.45
C PRO A 266 -12.56 13.84 -1.00
N HIS A 267 -13.49 13.03 -0.49
CA HIS A 267 -13.66 11.65 -0.97
C HIS A 267 -14.12 11.61 -2.43
N ILE A 268 -14.98 12.54 -2.84
CA ILE A 268 -15.44 12.66 -4.21
C ILE A 268 -14.27 12.94 -5.14
N ILE A 269 -13.43 13.91 -4.77
CA ILE A 269 -12.24 14.24 -5.57
C ILE A 269 -11.26 13.07 -5.63
N ALA A 270 -11.11 12.34 -4.52
CA ALA A 270 -10.22 11.19 -4.48
C ALA A 270 -10.68 10.05 -5.41
N GLU A 271 -11.99 9.83 -5.55
CA GLU A 271 -12.54 8.88 -6.51
C GLU A 271 -12.29 9.33 -7.96
N TYR A 272 -12.55 10.61 -8.23
CA TYR A 272 -12.29 11.19 -9.56
C TYR A 272 -10.82 11.15 -9.95
N MET A 273 -9.91 11.31 -9.00
CA MET A 273 -8.47 11.25 -9.26
C MET A 273 -8.00 9.90 -9.78
N GLN A 274 -8.75 8.81 -9.54
CA GLN A 274 -8.44 7.50 -10.11
C GLN A 274 -8.67 7.44 -11.62
N ASN A 275 -9.37 8.39 -12.19
CA ASN A 275 -9.44 8.54 -13.63
C ASN A 275 -8.16 9.21 -14.15
N SER A 276 -7.46 8.54 -15.08
CA SER A 276 -6.22 9.05 -15.70
C SER A 276 -6.41 10.43 -16.36
N ASP A 277 -7.61 10.72 -16.87
CA ASP A 277 -7.94 11.98 -17.52
C ASP A 277 -7.94 13.17 -16.56
N PHE A 278 -8.04 12.92 -15.26
CA PHE A 278 -7.94 13.95 -14.24
C PHE A 278 -6.53 14.59 -14.18
N GLY A 279 -5.48 13.84 -14.53
CA GLY A 279 -4.13 14.33 -14.76
C GLY A 279 -3.34 14.79 -13.52
N ILE A 280 -3.77 14.49 -12.30
CA ILE A 280 -3.02 14.80 -11.08
C ILE A 280 -2.03 13.68 -10.72
N ALA A 281 -2.44 12.44 -10.93
CA ALA A 281 -1.61 11.26 -10.75
C ALA A 281 -2.04 10.17 -11.73
N LEU A 282 -1.22 9.13 -11.85
CA LEU A 282 -1.52 7.92 -12.60
C LEU A 282 -1.73 6.79 -11.61
N PHE A 283 -2.55 5.81 -11.98
CA PHE A 283 -2.88 4.71 -11.10
C PHE A 283 -2.63 3.38 -11.78
N GLN A 284 -1.92 2.51 -11.06
CA GLN A 284 -1.67 1.14 -11.49
C GLN A 284 -2.70 0.22 -10.83
N HIS A 285 -3.55 -0.39 -11.66
CA HIS A 285 -4.66 -1.22 -11.22
C HIS A 285 -4.39 -2.72 -11.35
N ASN A 286 -3.33 -3.14 -12.05
CA ASN A 286 -3.00 -4.54 -12.28
C ASN A 286 -2.07 -5.11 -11.21
N ILE A 287 -2.26 -4.66 -9.99
CA ILE A 287 -1.55 -5.13 -8.80
C ILE A 287 -2.55 -5.49 -7.72
N ASP A 288 -2.16 -6.40 -6.88
CA ASP A 288 -2.89 -6.75 -5.66
C ASP A 288 -1.92 -6.72 -4.47
N THR A 289 -2.45 -6.60 -3.27
CA THR A 289 -1.68 -6.70 -2.05
C THR A 289 -2.51 -7.48 -1.04
N PRO A 290 -1.96 -8.54 -0.45
CA PRO A 290 -2.60 -9.22 0.66
C PRO A 290 -2.63 -8.24 1.82
N ASP A 291 -3.77 -7.58 1.98
CA ASP A 291 -3.88 -6.49 2.92
C ASP A 291 -4.51 -6.95 4.22
N GLY A 292 -4.33 -6.19 5.23
CA GLY A 292 -5.15 -6.13 6.38
C GLY A 292 -4.63 -6.83 7.62
N ALA A 293 -5.11 -7.99 7.97
CA ALA A 293 -4.93 -8.62 9.30
C ALA A 293 -3.47 -8.80 9.73
N TYR A 294 -2.54 -8.84 8.79
CA TYR A 294 -1.11 -9.06 9.04
C TYR A 294 -0.25 -7.80 8.91
N SER A 295 -0.84 -6.67 8.60
CA SER A 295 -0.10 -5.40 8.47
C SER A 295 0.49 -4.97 9.80
N THR A 296 1.81 -4.90 9.89
CA THR A 296 2.53 -4.57 11.13
C THR A 296 2.27 -3.16 11.63
N TRP A 297 1.85 -2.25 10.76
CA TRP A 297 1.51 -0.87 11.10
C TRP A 297 0.14 -0.71 11.77
N ARG A 298 -0.66 -1.78 11.82
CA ARG A 298 -1.96 -1.83 12.51
C ARG A 298 -1.86 -2.29 13.97
N LYS A 299 -0.67 -2.71 14.40
CA LYS A 299 -0.45 -3.22 15.77
C LYS A 299 0.04 -2.15 16.70
#